data_0f3da3157617d58209484c5f0290f64c
#
_entry.id   0f3da3157617d58209484c5f0290f64c
#
_cell.length_a   1.000
_cell.length_b   1.000
_cell.length_c   1.000
_cell.angle_alpha   90.00
_cell.angle_beta   90.00
_cell.angle_gamma   90.00
#
_symmetry.space_group_name_H-M   'P 1'
#
loop_
_entity.id
_entity.type
_entity.pdbx_description
1 polymer ?
#
loop_
_entity_poly.entity_id
_entity_poly.type
_entity_poly.pdbx_seq_one_letter_code
_entity_poly.pdbx_strand_id
1 'polypeptide(L)'
;MDTQRTVNSIDTDRATDAQGPYDPQYDPLVDTSPGKGRDYASTYWIGTAGEPPGDDGPIEHDIEVDVAIIGSGYTGLTAAIFLAQEHGIKATVLEANRSAWGCSTRNGGQAQCASGRLKRSQWIERWGLDIALKMHQECVDGMETFKTLTRDIECEAQPGGHLYIAHRDRIMPVLEKEAKLLRDTFNYDVKMLDAHTVRSKWIDDHEACGAMQEPEGIGIHAGKLAFGYLKKARALGAKVHPSSPVQGWETRGGFHYLKTPGGTVRARAVGVATGGYTSNGLHRELKNRILPILSNSIVTRPLTQAEVEEAGFHSTQFATDTRVLRHYYRLMPDNRVQIGSRSAITGRDAPEKKYEQLLIHDLHRKFPSLKGVEIDYSWWGWVDVSHDMMPRIYQPDPSQTIYYSLGYGGNGVMYSAQAGKRLAQLIAGKGGELDLPIFKSRLPFPNIREKVVSEAFAPFRRIGQRFLYRWYHYKDEAA
;
A
#
# COMPACT_ATOMS: atom_id res chain seq x y z
N MET A 1 -4.45 -32.84 25.03
CA MET A 1 -4.10 -31.55 25.60
C MET A 1 -4.55 -30.50 24.61
N ASP A 2 -5.77 -30.03 24.83
CA ASP A 2 -6.45 -29.06 23.96
C ASP A 2 -5.88 -27.67 24.22
N THR A 3 -5.16 -27.12 23.26
CA THR A 3 -4.86 -25.71 23.21
C THR A 3 -5.88 -25.03 22.29
N GLN A 4 -7.07 -24.78 22.81
CA GLN A 4 -7.99 -23.79 22.24
C GLN A 4 -7.26 -22.44 22.25
N ARG A 5 -6.72 -22.03 21.12
CA ARG A 5 -6.35 -20.64 20.88
C ARG A 5 -7.65 -19.87 20.69
N THR A 6 -8.05 -19.18 21.73
CA THR A 6 -9.11 -18.16 21.69
C THR A 6 -8.76 -17.15 20.60
N VAL A 7 -9.62 -17.06 19.59
CA VAL A 7 -9.60 -15.98 18.60
C VAL A 7 -9.76 -14.67 19.38
N ASN A 8 -8.71 -13.88 19.43
CA ASN A 8 -8.78 -12.55 20.03
C ASN A 8 -9.73 -11.71 19.19
N SER A 9 -10.97 -11.56 19.66
CA SER A 9 -11.81 -10.43 19.28
C SER A 9 -10.94 -9.16 19.38
N ILE A 10 -11.02 -8.28 18.40
CA ILE A 10 -10.35 -6.98 18.45
C ILE A 10 -10.67 -6.36 19.80
N ASP A 11 -9.67 -6.36 20.69
CA ASP A 11 -9.81 -5.87 22.06
C ASP A 11 -9.94 -4.35 21.99
N THR A 12 -11.18 -3.89 21.92
CA THR A 12 -11.51 -2.46 21.92
C THR A 12 -11.17 -1.79 23.25
N ASP A 13 -10.99 -2.58 24.32
CA ASP A 13 -10.68 -2.04 25.66
C ASP A 13 -9.19 -1.70 25.84
N ARG A 14 -8.29 -2.28 25.04
CA ARG A 14 -6.88 -1.84 25.02
C ARG A 14 -6.65 -0.48 24.38
N ALA A 15 -7.64 0.08 23.70
CA ALA A 15 -7.56 1.40 23.12
C ALA A 15 -7.51 2.54 24.16
N THR A 16 -7.96 2.31 25.38
CA THR A 16 -8.08 3.32 26.43
C THR A 16 -6.83 3.50 27.28
N ASP A 17 -5.94 2.49 27.36
CA ASP A 17 -4.69 2.55 28.14
C ASP A 17 -3.48 3.12 27.36
N ALA A 18 -3.73 3.67 26.22
CA ALA A 18 -2.67 4.20 25.39
C ALA A 18 -2.20 5.57 25.89
N GLN A 19 -1.28 5.61 26.80
CA GLN A 19 -0.50 6.82 27.15
C GLN A 19 0.41 7.31 26.02
N GLY A 20 0.31 6.77 24.83
CA GLY A 20 1.02 7.20 23.65
C GLY A 20 0.13 8.01 22.72
N PRO A 21 0.68 8.95 21.96
CA PRO A 21 -0.08 9.81 21.07
C PRO A 21 -0.66 9.10 19.83
N TYR A 22 -0.45 7.79 19.65
CA TYR A 22 -1.04 7.04 18.54
C TYR A 22 -2.30 6.30 18.98
N ASP A 23 -3.43 6.82 18.56
CA ASP A 23 -4.74 6.20 18.73
C ASP A 23 -4.96 5.14 17.62
N PRO A 24 -5.48 3.93 17.91
CA PRO A 24 -5.97 3.02 16.88
C PRO A 24 -7.00 3.65 15.94
N GLN A 25 -7.70 4.67 16.39
CA GLN A 25 -8.63 5.48 15.61
C GLN A 25 -7.95 6.66 14.87
N TYR A 26 -6.61 6.68 14.82
CA TYR A 26 -5.84 7.70 14.13
C TYR A 26 -6.37 7.98 12.72
N ASP A 27 -6.57 9.27 12.42
CA ASP A 27 -6.89 9.76 11.09
C ASP A 27 -5.84 10.77 10.62
N PRO A 28 -5.02 10.44 9.63
CA PRO A 28 -3.94 11.31 9.15
C PRO A 28 -4.38 12.69 8.68
N LEU A 29 -5.68 12.89 8.36
CA LEU A 29 -6.22 14.20 7.99
C LEU A 29 -6.51 15.11 9.18
N VAL A 30 -6.70 14.54 10.37
CA VAL A 30 -7.12 15.25 11.58
C VAL A 30 -6.01 15.31 12.60
N ASP A 31 -5.34 14.15 12.80
CA ASP A 31 -4.32 14.02 13.83
C ASP A 31 -2.98 14.56 13.34
N THR A 32 -2.27 15.24 14.20
CA THR A 32 -0.98 15.88 13.89
C THR A 32 0.23 14.99 14.13
N SER A 33 0.05 13.90 14.86
CA SER A 33 1.12 12.96 15.20
C SER A 33 0.67 11.51 14.97
N PRO A 34 1.53 10.66 14.38
CA PRO A 34 1.23 9.23 14.18
C PRO A 34 1.35 8.40 15.47
N GLY A 35 1.70 9.01 16.60
CA GLY A 35 1.90 8.33 17.86
C GLY A 35 3.28 7.73 18.07
N LYS A 36 3.40 6.85 19.08
CA LYS A 36 4.67 6.28 19.50
C LYS A 36 4.50 4.86 20.02
N GLY A 37 5.32 3.93 19.50
CA GLY A 37 5.56 2.64 20.13
C GLY A 37 4.38 1.66 20.14
N ARG A 38 3.41 1.82 19.24
CA ARG A 38 2.28 0.91 19.14
C ARG A 38 2.71 -0.45 18.62
N ASP A 39 2.07 -1.47 19.15
CA ASP A 39 2.20 -2.83 18.67
C ASP A 39 1.54 -3.02 17.30
N TYR A 40 1.86 -4.13 16.65
CA TYR A 40 1.24 -4.47 15.37
C TYR A 40 -0.27 -4.68 15.50
N ALA A 41 -1.00 -4.33 14.45
CA ALA A 41 -2.40 -4.74 14.35
C ALA A 41 -2.49 -6.27 14.21
N SER A 42 -3.56 -6.85 14.73
CA SER A 42 -3.84 -8.30 14.66
C SER A 42 -4.24 -8.70 13.24
N THR A 43 -3.31 -8.58 12.28
CA THR A 43 -3.50 -9.01 10.89
C THR A 43 -3.08 -10.46 10.71
N TYR A 44 -3.61 -11.13 9.70
CA TYR A 44 -3.10 -12.43 9.27
C TYR A 44 -1.58 -12.40 9.06
N TRP A 45 -1.09 -11.33 8.44
CA TRP A 45 0.33 -11.16 8.14
C TRP A 45 1.23 -11.18 9.36
N ILE A 46 0.79 -10.56 10.44
CA ILE A 46 1.55 -10.55 11.71
C ILE A 46 1.35 -11.85 12.48
N GLY A 47 0.14 -12.40 12.48
CA GLY A 47 -0.16 -13.66 13.16
C GLY A 47 0.60 -14.86 12.60
N THR A 48 1.09 -14.79 11.36
CA THR A 48 1.72 -15.91 10.64
C THR A 48 3.13 -15.62 10.11
N ALA A 49 3.65 -14.38 10.26
CA ALA A 49 5.00 -14.03 9.80
C ALA A 49 6.14 -14.59 10.66
N GLY A 50 5.83 -15.07 11.85
CA GLY A 50 6.84 -15.39 12.87
C GLY A 50 7.33 -14.16 13.62
N GLU A 51 8.40 -14.31 14.40
CA GLU A 51 8.96 -13.21 15.20
C GLU A 51 9.53 -12.10 14.32
N PRO A 52 9.21 -10.83 14.63
CA PRO A 52 9.82 -9.70 13.94
C PRO A 52 11.35 -9.72 14.07
N PRO A 53 12.08 -9.39 13.01
CA PRO A 53 13.53 -9.23 13.10
C PRO A 53 13.90 -8.15 14.12
N GLY A 54 15.07 -8.28 14.75
CA GLY A 54 15.60 -7.24 15.62
C GLY A 54 15.78 -5.90 14.89
N ASP A 55 15.67 -4.82 15.63
CA ASP A 55 15.92 -3.43 15.19
C ASP A 55 17.00 -2.77 16.07
N ASP A 56 17.21 -1.47 15.94
CA ASP A 56 18.25 -0.75 16.68
C ASP A 56 17.71 -0.01 17.93
N GLY A 57 16.46 -0.30 18.32
CA GLY A 57 15.79 0.39 19.44
C GLY A 57 15.42 1.85 19.13
N PRO A 58 14.71 2.52 20.03
CA PRO A 58 14.36 3.93 19.86
C PRO A 58 15.59 4.84 19.84
N ILE A 59 15.45 6.05 19.28
CA ILE A 59 16.42 7.12 19.49
C ILE A 59 16.41 7.51 20.97
N GLU A 60 17.56 7.50 21.62
CA GLU A 60 17.70 7.78 23.07
C GLU A 60 18.58 9.03 23.36
N HIS A 61 19.25 9.56 22.34
CA HIS A 61 20.09 10.76 22.44
C HIS A 61 20.20 11.46 21.08
N ASP A 62 20.78 12.64 21.07
CA ASP A 62 21.06 13.38 19.85
C ASP A 62 22.08 12.63 18.99
N ILE A 63 21.79 12.49 17.69
CA ILE A 63 22.69 11.85 16.72
C ILE A 63 22.82 12.70 15.45
N GLU A 64 23.96 12.52 14.77
CA GLU A 64 24.18 13.09 13.43
C GLU A 64 24.29 11.96 12.39
N VAL A 65 23.61 12.14 11.25
CA VAL A 65 23.55 11.17 10.16
C VAL A 65 23.64 11.86 8.80
N ASP A 66 24.14 11.18 7.79
CA ASP A 66 24.12 11.70 6.43
C ASP A 66 22.72 11.67 5.85
N VAL A 67 22.00 10.57 5.99
CA VAL A 67 20.66 10.39 5.47
C VAL A 67 19.71 9.84 6.53
N ALA A 68 18.62 10.56 6.80
CA ALA A 68 17.48 10.07 7.56
C ALA A 68 16.33 9.70 6.62
N ILE A 69 15.69 8.56 6.87
CA ILE A 69 14.46 8.16 6.19
C ILE A 69 13.34 8.12 7.22
N ILE A 70 12.22 8.79 6.96
CA ILE A 70 11.05 8.78 7.85
C ILE A 70 10.04 7.76 7.31
N GLY A 71 9.80 6.71 8.09
CA GLY A 71 8.94 5.57 7.79
C GLY A 71 9.71 4.31 7.41
N SER A 72 9.50 3.23 8.15
CA SER A 72 10.11 1.92 7.93
C SER A 72 9.21 0.95 7.16
N GLY A 73 8.27 1.45 6.38
CA GLY A 73 7.48 0.65 5.44
C GLY A 73 8.32 0.13 4.26
N TYR A 74 7.68 -0.57 3.33
CA TYR A 74 8.37 -1.10 2.13
C TYR A 74 9.26 -0.06 1.45
N THR A 75 8.71 1.13 1.16
CA THR A 75 9.45 2.18 0.46
C THR A 75 10.69 2.66 1.25
N GLY A 76 10.54 2.91 2.54
CA GLY A 76 11.67 3.40 3.35
C GLY A 76 12.77 2.36 3.51
N LEU A 77 12.39 1.10 3.73
CA LEU A 77 13.35 0.00 3.85
C LEU A 77 14.04 -0.28 2.50
N THR A 78 13.29 -0.28 1.38
CA THR A 78 13.90 -0.49 0.05
C THR A 78 14.78 0.69 -0.36
N ALA A 79 14.42 1.93 0.00
CA ALA A 79 15.31 3.07 -0.19
C ALA A 79 16.62 2.92 0.59
N ALA A 80 16.56 2.47 1.85
CA ALA A 80 17.76 2.19 2.64
C ALA A 80 18.63 1.06 2.02
N ILE A 81 17.99 0.01 1.49
CA ILE A 81 18.69 -1.07 0.79
C ILE A 81 19.42 -0.52 -0.44
N PHE A 82 18.75 0.21 -1.32
CA PHE A 82 19.34 0.73 -2.55
C PHE A 82 20.38 1.84 -2.31
N LEU A 83 20.19 2.68 -1.29
CA LEU A 83 21.22 3.62 -0.84
C LEU A 83 22.52 2.90 -0.48
N ALA A 84 22.44 1.79 0.25
CA ALA A 84 23.61 1.01 0.62
C ALA A 84 24.20 0.26 -0.57
N GLN A 85 23.38 -0.44 -1.37
CA GLN A 85 23.85 -1.32 -2.44
C GLN A 85 24.40 -0.56 -3.65
N GLU A 86 23.72 0.51 -4.07
CA GLU A 86 24.03 1.20 -5.33
C GLU A 86 24.86 2.48 -5.08
N HIS A 87 24.82 3.05 -3.87
CA HIS A 87 25.43 4.35 -3.59
C HIS A 87 26.40 4.34 -2.38
N GLY A 88 26.53 3.23 -1.66
CA GLY A 88 27.41 3.13 -0.50
C GLY A 88 26.95 3.98 0.70
N ILE A 89 25.73 4.47 0.71
CA ILE A 89 25.17 5.35 1.75
C ILE A 89 24.39 4.51 2.77
N LYS A 90 24.76 4.57 4.03
CA LYS A 90 24.07 3.91 5.14
C LYS A 90 23.03 4.87 5.74
N ALA A 91 21.76 4.59 5.52
CA ALA A 91 20.68 5.42 6.01
C ALA A 91 20.29 5.07 7.46
N THR A 92 19.79 6.08 8.19
CA THR A 92 19.08 5.91 9.46
C THR A 92 17.58 6.06 9.23
N VAL A 93 16.83 5.02 9.52
CA VAL A 93 15.37 4.98 9.34
C VAL A 93 14.68 5.24 10.67
N LEU A 94 13.77 6.22 10.71
CA LEU A 94 12.99 6.60 11.87
C LEU A 94 11.55 6.11 11.69
N GLU A 95 11.05 5.34 12.65
CA GLU A 95 9.70 4.80 12.62
C GLU A 95 8.93 5.20 13.88
N ALA A 96 7.70 5.62 13.72
CA ALA A 96 6.88 6.07 14.84
C ALA A 96 6.51 4.92 15.81
N ASN A 97 6.23 3.76 15.26
CA ASN A 97 5.78 2.57 16.00
C ASN A 97 6.78 1.41 15.86
N ARG A 98 6.28 0.17 15.77
CA ARG A 98 7.11 -0.99 15.44
C ARG A 98 7.59 -0.91 13.98
N SER A 99 8.75 -1.49 13.68
CA SER A 99 9.27 -1.50 12.30
C SER A 99 8.28 -2.12 11.32
N ALA A 100 8.00 -1.45 10.20
CA ALA A 100 6.98 -1.84 9.20
C ALA A 100 5.52 -1.90 9.71
N TRP A 101 5.20 -1.22 10.80
CA TRP A 101 3.89 -1.23 11.45
C TRP A 101 2.72 -0.78 10.56
N GLY A 102 2.97 0.11 9.60
CA GLY A 102 1.95 0.76 8.79
C GLY A 102 1.31 -0.15 7.73
N CYS A 103 1.08 0.39 6.53
CA CYS A 103 0.43 -0.32 5.42
C CYS A 103 1.18 -1.58 4.98
N SER A 104 2.49 -1.66 5.21
CA SER A 104 3.34 -2.78 4.76
C SER A 104 2.98 -4.11 5.42
N THR A 105 2.39 -4.09 6.62
CA THR A 105 1.87 -5.28 7.31
C THR A 105 0.34 -5.33 7.36
N ARG A 106 -0.35 -4.53 6.51
CA ARG A 106 -1.82 -4.44 6.45
C ARG A 106 -2.39 -4.50 5.04
N ASN A 107 -1.55 -4.53 4.00
CA ASN A 107 -1.99 -4.55 2.59
C ASN A 107 -2.54 -5.92 2.15
N GLY A 108 -3.04 -5.99 0.92
CA GLY A 108 -3.63 -7.20 0.34
C GLY A 108 -2.62 -8.25 -0.13
N GLY A 109 -1.32 -8.03 -0.01
CA GLY A 109 -0.29 -8.96 -0.47
C GLY A 109 -0.29 -9.19 -1.99
N GLN A 110 -0.68 -8.21 -2.80
CA GLN A 110 -0.81 -8.32 -4.26
C GLN A 110 0.15 -7.38 -4.98
N ALA A 111 1.21 -7.90 -5.54
CA ALA A 111 2.20 -7.17 -6.33
C ALA A 111 1.76 -7.12 -7.80
N GLN A 112 1.07 -6.04 -8.19
CA GLN A 112 0.62 -5.80 -9.57
C GLN A 112 1.66 -5.01 -10.35
N CYS A 113 1.80 -5.26 -11.68
CA CYS A 113 2.63 -4.46 -12.57
C CYS A 113 1.98 -3.11 -12.89
N ALA A 114 1.87 -2.25 -11.88
CA ALA A 114 1.20 -0.96 -11.96
C ALA A 114 1.79 0.05 -10.98
N SER A 115 1.69 1.33 -11.35
CA SER A 115 1.93 2.46 -10.45
C SER A 115 0.72 3.40 -10.47
N GLY A 116 0.23 3.78 -9.29
CA GLY A 116 -1.01 4.57 -9.17
C GLY A 116 -2.26 3.81 -9.63
N ARG A 117 -3.31 4.54 -10.00
CA ARG A 117 -4.62 3.96 -10.32
C ARG A 117 -5.14 4.29 -11.72
N LEU A 118 -4.42 5.09 -12.49
CA LEU A 118 -4.80 5.41 -13.85
C LEU A 118 -4.49 4.23 -14.78
N LYS A 119 -5.37 4.00 -15.76
CA LYS A 119 -5.15 3.06 -16.86
C LYS A 119 -4.14 3.63 -17.85
N ARG A 120 -3.56 2.78 -18.71
CA ARG A 120 -2.63 3.23 -19.75
C ARG A 120 -3.29 4.18 -20.76
N SER A 121 -4.56 3.93 -21.11
CA SER A 121 -5.36 4.85 -21.91
C SER A 121 -5.44 6.26 -21.32
N GLN A 122 -5.62 6.35 -19.99
CA GLN A 122 -5.65 7.64 -19.27
C GLN A 122 -4.26 8.30 -19.17
N TRP A 123 -3.17 7.53 -19.17
CA TRP A 123 -1.82 8.09 -19.27
C TRP A 123 -1.57 8.75 -20.63
N ILE A 124 -2.02 8.10 -21.74
CA ILE A 124 -1.94 8.67 -23.08
C ILE A 124 -2.74 9.97 -23.16
N GLU A 125 -3.98 9.96 -22.66
CA GLU A 125 -4.84 11.15 -22.63
C GLU A 125 -4.18 12.31 -21.88
N ARG A 126 -3.51 12.00 -20.77
CA ARG A 126 -2.98 13.02 -19.85
C ARG A 126 -1.60 13.54 -20.27
N TRP A 127 -0.72 12.68 -20.79
CA TRP A 127 0.70 13.00 -21.01
C TRP A 127 1.20 12.68 -22.41
N GLY A 128 0.36 12.17 -23.28
CA GLY A 128 0.74 11.70 -24.61
C GLY A 128 1.37 10.30 -24.63
N LEU A 129 1.49 9.75 -25.82
CA LEU A 129 1.91 8.35 -26.03
C LEU A 129 3.35 8.10 -25.54
N ASP A 130 4.28 8.98 -25.87
CA ASP A 130 5.71 8.79 -25.53
C ASP A 130 5.94 8.70 -24.00
N ILE A 131 5.28 9.58 -23.26
CA ILE A 131 5.34 9.54 -21.80
C ILE A 131 4.63 8.30 -21.25
N ALA A 132 3.49 7.93 -21.81
CA ALA A 132 2.76 6.73 -21.39
C ALA A 132 3.58 5.45 -21.60
N LEU A 133 4.31 5.33 -22.70
CA LEU A 133 5.23 4.21 -22.97
C LEU A 133 6.36 4.16 -21.93
N LYS A 134 7.00 5.29 -21.64
CA LYS A 134 8.03 5.37 -20.59
C LYS A 134 7.48 5.05 -19.20
N MET A 135 6.27 5.50 -18.88
CA MET A 135 5.58 5.16 -17.62
C MET A 135 5.27 3.67 -17.52
N HIS A 136 4.92 3.02 -18.63
CA HIS A 136 4.71 1.58 -18.67
C HIS A 136 6.04 0.84 -18.44
N GLN A 137 7.10 1.26 -19.12
CA GLN A 137 8.44 0.68 -18.92
C GLN A 137 8.90 0.81 -17.48
N GLU A 138 8.63 1.95 -16.82
CA GLU A 138 8.92 2.13 -15.38
C GLU A 138 8.18 1.11 -14.50
N CYS A 139 6.96 0.71 -14.87
CA CYS A 139 6.25 -0.35 -14.15
C CYS A 139 6.85 -1.74 -14.42
N VAL A 140 7.27 -2.02 -15.65
CA VAL A 140 7.94 -3.28 -16.02
C VAL A 140 9.28 -3.39 -15.28
N ASP A 141 10.11 -2.35 -15.33
CA ASP A 141 11.38 -2.27 -14.60
C ASP A 141 11.15 -2.41 -13.09
N GLY A 142 10.04 -1.86 -12.60
CA GLY A 142 9.63 -1.99 -11.20
C GLY A 142 9.31 -3.42 -10.81
N MET A 143 8.66 -4.19 -11.69
CA MET A 143 8.40 -5.61 -11.45
C MET A 143 9.70 -6.42 -11.43
N GLU A 144 10.65 -6.14 -12.31
CA GLU A 144 11.95 -6.80 -12.31
C GLU A 144 12.79 -6.41 -11.07
N THR A 145 12.74 -5.13 -10.66
CA THR A 145 13.35 -4.68 -9.40
C THR A 145 12.74 -5.45 -8.20
N PHE A 146 11.41 -5.58 -8.16
CA PHE A 146 10.71 -6.31 -7.13
C PHE A 146 11.12 -7.79 -7.10
N LYS A 147 11.07 -8.48 -8.23
CA LYS A 147 11.48 -9.89 -8.36
C LYS A 147 12.93 -10.10 -7.91
N THR A 148 13.83 -9.23 -8.32
CA THR A 148 15.26 -9.29 -7.95
C THR A 148 15.45 -9.09 -6.45
N LEU A 149 14.78 -8.08 -5.87
CA LEU A 149 14.91 -7.74 -4.46
C LEU A 149 14.34 -8.82 -3.54
N THR A 150 13.27 -9.50 -3.99
CA THR A 150 12.55 -10.52 -3.21
C THR A 150 13.05 -11.93 -3.41
N ARG A 151 13.96 -12.18 -4.35
CA ARG A 151 14.47 -13.52 -4.69
C ARG A 151 14.93 -14.31 -3.47
N ASP A 152 15.62 -13.65 -2.55
CA ASP A 152 16.22 -14.26 -1.36
C ASP A 152 15.37 -14.00 -0.10
N ILE A 153 14.13 -13.58 -0.26
CA ILE A 153 13.20 -13.33 0.84
C ILE A 153 12.08 -14.37 0.78
N GLU A 154 12.02 -15.21 1.84
CA GLU A 154 10.92 -16.15 2.01
C GLU A 154 9.64 -15.36 2.34
N CYS A 155 8.85 -15.04 1.32
CA CYS A 155 7.60 -14.29 1.44
C CYS A 155 6.40 -15.00 0.80
N GLU A 156 6.45 -16.32 0.70
CA GLU A 156 5.37 -17.17 0.16
C GLU A 156 4.89 -16.67 -1.22
N ALA A 157 5.84 -16.39 -2.11
CA ALA A 157 5.53 -15.81 -3.40
C ALA A 157 4.67 -16.77 -4.26
N GLN A 158 3.51 -16.29 -4.71
CA GLN A 158 2.60 -16.97 -5.63
C GLN A 158 2.61 -16.22 -6.98
N PRO A 159 3.52 -16.56 -7.90
CA PRO A 159 3.51 -15.99 -9.25
C PRO A 159 2.32 -16.54 -10.05
N GLY A 160 1.98 -15.89 -11.15
CA GLY A 160 0.93 -16.39 -12.06
C GLY A 160 0.18 -15.27 -12.76
N GLY A 161 0.45 -14.02 -12.43
CA GLY A 161 -0.21 -12.85 -13.00
C GLY A 161 -1.41 -12.38 -12.18
N HIS A 162 -2.23 -11.55 -12.80
CA HIS A 162 -3.36 -10.89 -12.18
C HIS A 162 -4.64 -11.07 -13.02
N LEU A 163 -5.76 -11.35 -12.37
CA LEU A 163 -7.07 -11.38 -12.98
C LEU A 163 -7.83 -10.08 -12.66
N TYR A 164 -8.12 -9.29 -13.68
CA TYR A 164 -8.96 -8.11 -13.55
C TYR A 164 -10.38 -8.44 -13.98
N ILE A 165 -11.24 -8.78 -13.02
CA ILE A 165 -12.56 -9.39 -13.24
C ILE A 165 -13.62 -8.32 -13.51
N ALA A 166 -14.32 -8.44 -14.63
CA ALA A 166 -15.51 -7.64 -14.93
C ALA A 166 -16.67 -8.13 -14.06
N HIS A 167 -17.16 -7.29 -13.16
CA HIS A 167 -18.29 -7.61 -12.28
C HIS A 167 -19.67 -7.31 -12.90
N ARG A 168 -19.68 -6.80 -14.13
CA ARG A 168 -20.89 -6.51 -14.94
C ARG A 168 -20.55 -6.62 -16.43
N ASP A 169 -21.50 -7.11 -17.22
CA ASP A 169 -21.32 -7.29 -18.68
C ASP A 169 -20.96 -6.00 -19.40
N ARG A 170 -21.56 -4.87 -19.00
CA ARG A 170 -21.25 -3.56 -19.59
C ARG A 170 -19.78 -3.12 -19.45
N ILE A 171 -19.02 -3.77 -18.59
CA ILE A 171 -17.59 -3.46 -18.40
C ILE A 171 -16.71 -4.25 -19.39
N MET A 172 -17.18 -5.38 -19.91
CA MET A 172 -16.40 -6.20 -20.84
C MET A 172 -15.88 -5.41 -22.05
N PRO A 173 -16.71 -4.62 -22.79
CA PRO A 173 -16.21 -3.82 -23.91
C PRO A 173 -15.13 -2.80 -23.51
N VAL A 174 -15.20 -2.29 -22.28
CA VAL A 174 -14.19 -1.35 -21.75
C VAL A 174 -12.85 -2.07 -21.49
N LEU A 175 -12.92 -3.29 -20.96
CA LEU A 175 -11.71 -4.12 -20.77
C LEU A 175 -11.12 -4.58 -22.10
N GLU A 176 -11.94 -4.97 -23.07
CA GLU A 176 -11.50 -5.37 -24.42
C GLU A 176 -10.74 -4.24 -25.12
N LYS A 177 -11.26 -3.00 -25.03
CA LYS A 177 -10.59 -1.82 -25.58
C LYS A 177 -9.23 -1.57 -24.90
N GLU A 178 -9.17 -1.67 -23.57
CA GLU A 178 -7.91 -1.51 -22.83
C GLU A 178 -6.94 -2.65 -23.13
N ALA A 179 -7.43 -3.90 -23.20
CA ALA A 179 -6.62 -5.06 -23.54
C ALA A 179 -6.01 -4.95 -24.95
N LYS A 180 -6.80 -4.50 -25.94
CA LYS A 180 -6.31 -4.23 -27.27
C LYS A 180 -5.21 -3.17 -27.25
N LEU A 181 -5.42 -2.08 -26.55
CA LEU A 181 -4.42 -1.03 -26.39
C LEU A 181 -3.12 -1.56 -25.77
N LEU A 182 -3.23 -2.37 -24.72
CA LEU A 182 -2.07 -2.97 -24.02
C LEU A 182 -1.24 -3.86 -24.95
N ARG A 183 -1.88 -4.71 -25.74
CA ARG A 183 -1.19 -5.57 -26.71
C ARG A 183 -0.57 -4.77 -27.86
N ASP A 184 -1.37 -3.94 -28.51
CA ASP A 184 -0.99 -3.31 -29.77
C ASP A 184 0.00 -2.15 -29.58
N THR A 185 -0.06 -1.46 -28.44
CA THR A 185 0.72 -0.24 -28.20
C THR A 185 1.83 -0.43 -27.17
N PHE A 186 1.57 -1.21 -26.11
CA PHE A 186 2.52 -1.38 -25.02
C PHE A 186 3.27 -2.72 -25.07
N ASN A 187 3.00 -3.56 -26.06
CA ASN A 187 3.59 -4.90 -26.19
C ASN A 187 3.44 -5.71 -24.88
N TYR A 188 2.27 -5.59 -24.23
CA TYR A 188 1.97 -6.25 -22.97
C TYR A 188 0.91 -7.34 -23.19
N ASP A 189 1.31 -8.62 -23.09
CA ASP A 189 0.53 -9.79 -23.50
C ASP A 189 -0.62 -10.09 -22.50
N VAL A 190 -1.67 -9.30 -22.55
CA VAL A 190 -2.89 -9.53 -21.79
C VAL A 190 -3.88 -10.38 -22.58
N LYS A 191 -4.65 -11.21 -21.89
CA LYS A 191 -5.68 -12.09 -22.48
C LYS A 191 -7.05 -11.69 -21.97
N MET A 192 -8.02 -11.69 -22.88
CA MET A 192 -9.43 -11.61 -22.50
C MET A 192 -9.98 -13.00 -22.28
N LEU A 193 -10.68 -13.20 -21.18
CA LEU A 193 -11.31 -14.44 -20.77
C LEU A 193 -12.81 -14.21 -20.63
N ASP A 194 -13.63 -15.11 -21.19
CA ASP A 194 -15.06 -15.13 -20.95
C ASP A 194 -15.39 -15.65 -19.53
N ALA A 195 -16.64 -15.48 -19.09
CA ALA A 195 -17.10 -15.87 -17.78
C ALA A 195 -16.91 -17.38 -17.53
N HIS A 196 -17.19 -18.23 -18.53
CA HIS A 196 -17.03 -19.67 -18.40
C HIS A 196 -15.56 -20.06 -18.17
N THR A 197 -14.65 -19.47 -18.94
CA THR A 197 -13.21 -19.71 -18.79
C THR A 197 -12.69 -19.24 -17.43
N VAL A 198 -13.10 -18.06 -16.96
CA VAL A 198 -12.74 -17.56 -15.64
C VAL A 198 -13.15 -18.54 -14.56
N ARG A 199 -14.44 -18.92 -14.57
CA ARG A 199 -15.04 -19.75 -13.54
C ARG A 199 -14.55 -21.21 -13.56
N SER A 200 -14.32 -21.79 -14.72
CA SER A 200 -13.92 -23.21 -14.84
C SER A 200 -12.42 -23.45 -14.76
N LYS A 201 -11.56 -22.45 -14.98
CA LYS A 201 -10.11 -22.66 -15.06
C LYS A 201 -9.30 -21.82 -14.06
N TRP A 202 -9.88 -20.76 -13.50
CA TRP A 202 -9.14 -19.83 -12.67
C TRP A 202 -9.74 -19.68 -11.27
N ILE A 203 -10.89 -19.03 -11.19
CA ILE A 203 -11.60 -18.78 -9.93
C ILE A 203 -13.10 -18.79 -10.22
N ASP A 204 -13.88 -19.64 -9.55
CA ASP A 204 -15.35 -19.71 -9.72
C ASP A 204 -16.06 -18.54 -9.00
N ASP A 205 -15.69 -17.32 -9.36
CA ASP A 205 -16.37 -16.11 -8.91
C ASP A 205 -17.72 -15.97 -9.59
N HIS A 206 -18.81 -16.13 -8.85
CA HIS A 206 -20.19 -16.05 -9.35
C HIS A 206 -20.60 -14.68 -9.84
N GLU A 207 -19.84 -13.62 -9.54
CA GLU A 207 -20.07 -12.28 -10.10
C GLU A 207 -19.22 -12.00 -11.36
N ALA A 208 -18.39 -12.95 -11.80
CA ALA A 208 -17.54 -12.74 -12.96
C ALA A 208 -18.31 -12.82 -14.27
N CYS A 209 -18.36 -11.73 -15.02
CA CYS A 209 -18.83 -11.67 -16.39
C CYS A 209 -17.73 -11.93 -17.42
N GLY A 210 -16.50 -12.03 -16.97
CA GLY A 210 -15.26 -12.24 -17.72
C GLY A 210 -14.10 -11.56 -17.03
N ALA A 211 -12.91 -11.60 -17.64
CA ALA A 211 -11.72 -10.97 -17.07
C ALA A 211 -10.72 -10.53 -18.15
N MET A 212 -9.89 -9.57 -17.79
CA MET A 212 -8.60 -9.36 -18.44
C MET A 212 -7.53 -10.00 -17.56
N GLN A 213 -6.81 -10.96 -18.10
CA GLN A 213 -5.65 -11.59 -17.45
C GLN A 213 -4.40 -10.83 -17.83
N GLU A 214 -3.71 -10.28 -16.85
CA GLU A 214 -2.39 -9.67 -17.00
C GLU A 214 -1.30 -10.71 -16.71
N PRO A 215 -0.20 -10.74 -17.50
CA PRO A 215 0.84 -11.76 -17.37
C PRO A 215 1.66 -11.60 -16.09
N GLU A 216 1.77 -10.38 -15.59
CA GLU A 216 2.59 -10.03 -14.45
C GLU A 216 1.75 -9.79 -13.20
N GLY A 217 2.11 -10.47 -12.14
CA GLY A 217 1.50 -10.34 -10.82
C GLY A 217 1.98 -11.44 -9.87
N ILE A 218 2.25 -11.08 -8.64
CA ILE A 218 2.77 -11.99 -7.63
C ILE A 218 2.00 -11.77 -6.32
N GLY A 219 1.33 -12.82 -5.83
CA GLY A 219 0.80 -12.84 -4.48
C GLY A 219 1.96 -13.01 -3.48
N ILE A 220 1.95 -12.31 -2.37
CA ILE A 220 3.01 -12.41 -1.34
C ILE A 220 2.43 -12.41 0.07
N HIS A 221 3.20 -12.90 1.00
CA HIS A 221 2.94 -12.73 2.42
C HIS A 221 3.50 -11.37 2.90
N ALA A 222 2.61 -10.40 3.12
CA ALA A 222 3.03 -9.01 3.33
C ALA A 222 3.93 -8.82 4.57
N GLY A 223 3.67 -9.53 5.66
CA GLY A 223 4.49 -9.47 6.88
C GLY A 223 5.89 -10.03 6.67
N LYS A 224 5.99 -11.23 6.06
CA LYS A 224 7.29 -11.85 5.74
C LYS A 224 8.12 -11.00 4.79
N LEU A 225 7.49 -10.37 3.80
CA LEU A 225 8.16 -9.44 2.90
C LEU A 225 8.69 -8.21 3.66
N ALA A 226 7.89 -7.61 4.53
CA ALA A 226 8.29 -6.45 5.34
C ALA A 226 9.49 -6.79 6.25
N PHE A 227 9.43 -7.94 6.90
CA PHE A 227 10.49 -8.42 7.77
C PHE A 227 11.75 -8.81 6.98
N GLY A 228 11.58 -9.35 5.77
CA GLY A 228 12.69 -9.60 4.86
C GLY A 228 13.42 -8.33 4.44
N TYR A 229 12.68 -7.27 4.09
CA TYR A 229 13.28 -5.96 3.79
C TYR A 229 13.99 -5.35 5.01
N LEU A 230 13.40 -5.44 6.20
CA LEU A 230 14.04 -4.97 7.44
C LEU A 230 15.37 -5.70 7.68
N LYS A 231 15.36 -7.03 7.59
CA LYS A 231 16.56 -7.86 7.75
C LYS A 231 17.64 -7.49 6.72
N LYS A 232 17.26 -7.33 5.45
CA LYS A 232 18.17 -6.98 4.35
C LYS A 232 18.74 -5.57 4.51
N ALA A 233 17.92 -4.57 4.85
CA ALA A 233 18.39 -3.20 5.08
C ALA A 233 19.43 -3.14 6.21
N ARG A 234 19.16 -3.80 7.34
CA ARG A 234 20.09 -3.85 8.48
C ARG A 234 21.38 -4.63 8.17
N ALA A 235 21.29 -5.73 7.44
CA ALA A 235 22.46 -6.48 7.00
C ALA A 235 23.39 -5.64 6.10
N LEU A 236 22.86 -4.66 5.38
CA LEU A 236 23.60 -3.70 4.57
C LEU A 236 24.09 -2.49 5.37
N GLY A 237 23.84 -2.45 6.67
CA GLY A 237 24.33 -1.42 7.59
C GLY A 237 23.39 -0.24 7.81
N ALA A 238 22.16 -0.27 7.33
CA ALA A 238 21.15 0.70 7.72
C ALA A 238 20.79 0.54 9.21
N LYS A 239 20.53 1.65 9.88
CA LYS A 239 20.00 1.67 11.25
C LYS A 239 18.49 1.89 11.19
N VAL A 240 17.72 1.13 11.97
CA VAL A 240 16.26 1.25 12.00
C VAL A 240 15.79 1.44 13.44
N HIS A 241 15.26 2.62 13.71
CA HIS A 241 14.84 3.05 15.04
C HIS A 241 13.31 3.12 15.15
N PRO A 242 12.66 2.08 15.71
CA PRO A 242 11.24 2.10 16.03
C PRO A 242 10.94 3.06 17.19
N SER A 243 9.69 3.31 17.48
CA SER A 243 9.25 4.20 18.58
C SER A 243 9.91 5.58 18.59
N SER A 244 10.29 6.06 17.41
CA SER A 244 11.00 7.31 17.18
C SER A 244 10.24 8.24 16.21
N PRO A 245 8.98 8.61 16.53
CA PRO A 245 8.19 9.50 15.68
C PRO A 245 8.87 10.86 15.54
N VAL A 246 8.91 11.40 14.32
CA VAL A 246 9.34 12.77 14.08
C VAL A 246 8.19 13.70 14.48
N GLN A 247 8.36 14.41 15.59
CA GLN A 247 7.37 15.32 16.18
C GLN A 247 7.62 16.78 15.85
N GLY A 248 8.80 17.11 15.35
CA GLY A 248 9.18 18.44 14.92
C GLY A 248 10.29 18.38 13.88
N TRP A 249 10.30 19.35 12.98
CA TRP A 249 11.29 19.42 11.91
C TRP A 249 11.69 20.86 11.63
N GLU A 250 12.98 21.15 11.78
CA GLU A 250 13.59 22.43 11.45
C GLU A 250 14.69 22.22 10.42
N THR A 251 14.85 23.17 9.50
CA THR A 251 15.97 23.20 8.56
C THR A 251 16.79 24.45 8.78
N ARG A 252 18.08 24.30 9.09
CA ARG A 252 19.00 25.44 9.31
C ARG A 252 20.44 25.05 8.98
N GLY A 253 21.20 25.96 8.41
CA GLY A 253 22.62 25.72 8.11
C GLY A 253 22.88 24.53 7.17
N GLY A 254 21.95 24.21 6.27
CA GLY A 254 22.07 23.07 5.35
C GLY A 254 21.78 21.71 5.99
N PHE A 255 21.28 21.67 7.21
CA PHE A 255 20.91 20.46 7.94
C PHE A 255 19.45 20.45 8.34
N HIS A 256 18.91 19.25 8.50
CA HIS A 256 17.57 18.99 9.01
C HIS A 256 17.65 18.47 10.44
N TYR A 257 16.90 19.07 11.33
CA TYR A 257 16.81 18.70 12.74
C TYR A 257 15.45 18.06 12.98
N LEU A 258 15.45 16.75 13.09
CA LEU A 258 14.25 15.93 13.29
C LEU A 258 14.12 15.62 14.78
N LYS A 259 13.14 16.23 15.44
CA LYS A 259 12.91 16.04 16.89
C LYS A 259 12.10 14.76 17.12
N THR A 260 12.67 13.85 17.90
CA THR A 260 12.01 12.63 18.40
C THR A 260 11.85 12.70 19.91
N PRO A 261 11.06 11.82 20.54
CA PRO A 261 10.90 11.82 22.00
C PRO A 261 12.21 11.58 22.78
N GLY A 262 13.18 10.89 22.20
CA GLY A 262 14.42 10.54 22.90
C GLY A 262 15.65 11.35 22.47
N GLY A 263 15.54 12.19 21.45
CA GLY A 263 16.64 13.03 20.96
C GLY A 263 16.39 13.64 19.61
N THR A 264 17.32 14.48 19.15
CA THR A 264 17.27 15.12 17.84
C THR A 264 18.17 14.38 16.86
N VAL A 265 17.62 14.04 15.70
CA VAL A 265 18.41 13.50 14.58
C VAL A 265 18.78 14.64 13.65
N ARG A 266 20.06 14.99 13.58
CA ARG A 266 20.62 15.98 12.65
C ARG A 266 21.02 15.28 11.37
N ALA A 267 20.33 15.53 10.26
CA ALA A 267 20.54 14.88 8.98
C ALA A 267 20.96 15.86 7.88
N ARG A 268 21.82 15.42 6.94
CA ARG A 268 22.17 16.19 5.73
C ARG A 268 21.09 16.10 4.67
N ALA A 269 20.42 14.95 4.58
CA ALA A 269 19.32 14.71 3.67
C ALA A 269 18.20 13.91 4.35
N VAL A 270 16.96 14.15 3.93
CA VAL A 270 15.79 13.46 4.49
C VAL A 270 14.92 12.89 3.36
N GLY A 271 14.68 11.59 3.43
CA GLY A 271 13.68 10.89 2.61
C GLY A 271 12.39 10.66 3.41
N VAL A 272 11.23 10.99 2.85
CA VAL A 272 9.92 10.74 3.49
C VAL A 272 9.20 9.62 2.77
N ALA A 273 8.89 8.55 3.50
CA ALA A 273 8.26 7.32 3.01
C ALA A 273 7.12 6.85 3.96
N THR A 274 6.33 7.79 4.46
CA THR A 274 5.32 7.57 5.50
C THR A 274 3.98 7.04 4.97
N GLY A 275 3.80 6.97 3.64
CA GLY A 275 2.62 6.40 2.99
C GLY A 275 1.31 6.97 3.49
N GLY A 276 0.30 6.11 3.70
CA GLY A 276 -1.02 6.49 4.19
C GLY A 276 -1.07 7.00 5.64
N TYR A 277 0.04 6.94 6.34
CA TYR A 277 0.20 7.42 7.72
C TYR A 277 0.89 8.79 7.80
N THR A 278 1.03 9.48 6.69
CA THR A 278 1.59 10.83 6.60
C THR A 278 0.69 11.84 7.29
N SER A 279 1.10 12.38 8.42
CA SER A 279 0.34 13.44 9.11
C SER A 279 0.53 14.79 8.42
N ASN A 280 -0.49 15.65 8.49
CA ASN A 280 -0.42 17.03 8.00
C ASN A 280 0.61 17.88 8.75
N GLY A 281 0.98 17.48 9.96
CA GLY A 281 1.97 18.17 10.79
C GLY A 281 3.43 17.83 10.50
N LEU A 282 3.68 16.77 9.71
CA LEU A 282 5.05 16.27 9.49
C LEU A 282 5.93 17.31 8.75
N HIS A 283 5.46 17.83 7.64
CA HIS A 283 6.18 18.83 6.87
C HIS A 283 5.21 19.68 6.03
N ARG A 284 5.49 20.99 5.89
CA ARG A 284 4.64 21.95 5.17
C ARG A 284 4.31 21.56 3.73
N GLU A 285 5.27 20.92 3.03
CA GLU A 285 5.10 20.47 1.63
C GLU A 285 4.14 19.29 1.48
N LEU A 286 3.81 18.59 2.56
CA LEU A 286 2.89 17.45 2.56
C LEU A 286 1.48 17.80 3.02
N LYS A 287 1.33 18.94 3.67
CA LYS A 287 0.05 19.37 4.24
C LYS A 287 -1.05 19.37 3.17
N ASN A 288 -2.11 18.59 3.41
CA ASN A 288 -3.29 18.45 2.55
C ASN A 288 -3.04 17.86 1.14
N ARG A 289 -1.90 17.24 0.87
CA ARG A 289 -1.58 16.68 -0.47
C ARG A 289 -1.88 15.19 -0.60
N ILE A 290 -2.08 14.50 0.48
CA ILE A 290 -2.47 13.07 0.50
C ILE A 290 -3.93 12.97 0.96
N LEU A 291 -4.68 12.10 0.32
CA LEU A 291 -5.98 11.62 0.79
C LEU A 291 -5.81 10.19 1.29
N PRO A 292 -5.58 9.98 2.60
CA PRO A 292 -5.54 8.64 3.15
C PRO A 292 -6.95 8.01 3.10
N ILE A 293 -7.01 6.80 2.57
CA ILE A 293 -8.25 6.03 2.42
C ILE A 293 -8.11 4.71 3.17
N LEU A 294 -9.13 4.33 3.95
CA LEU A 294 -9.14 3.03 4.62
C LEU A 294 -9.47 1.89 3.64
N SER A 295 -8.79 0.79 3.85
CA SER A 295 -9.09 -0.51 3.26
C SER A 295 -9.24 -1.53 4.38
N ASN A 296 -10.34 -2.28 4.36
CA ASN A 296 -10.59 -3.39 5.27
C ASN A 296 -10.31 -4.72 4.57
N SER A 297 -9.82 -5.69 5.31
CA SER A 297 -9.56 -7.06 4.84
C SER A 297 -10.08 -8.07 5.86
N ILE A 298 -10.54 -9.19 5.36
CA ILE A 298 -10.82 -10.40 6.15
C ILE A 298 -10.08 -11.60 5.57
N VAL A 299 -9.82 -12.58 6.42
CA VAL A 299 -9.23 -13.87 6.03
C VAL A 299 -9.98 -14.98 6.75
N THR A 300 -10.40 -15.99 6.00
CA THR A 300 -11.11 -17.17 6.54
C THR A 300 -10.20 -18.02 7.42
N ARG A 301 -10.78 -18.97 8.15
CA ARG A 301 -10.02 -20.12 8.64
C ARG A 301 -9.39 -20.89 7.46
N PRO A 302 -8.41 -21.79 7.70
CA PRO A 302 -7.96 -22.70 6.65
C PRO A 302 -9.15 -23.53 6.14
N LEU A 303 -9.29 -23.58 4.82
CA LEU A 303 -10.27 -24.43 4.16
C LEU A 303 -9.70 -25.84 4.03
N THR A 304 -10.55 -26.83 4.09
CA THR A 304 -10.20 -28.19 3.66
C THR A 304 -10.01 -28.22 2.14
N GLN A 305 -9.31 -29.22 1.64
CA GLN A 305 -9.11 -29.36 0.20
C GLN A 305 -10.45 -29.47 -0.55
N ALA A 306 -11.44 -30.16 0.02
CA ALA A 306 -12.78 -30.25 -0.54
C ALA A 306 -13.49 -28.89 -0.62
N GLU A 307 -13.36 -28.05 0.42
CA GLU A 307 -13.92 -26.69 0.41
C GLU A 307 -13.21 -25.79 -0.62
N VAL A 308 -11.90 -25.94 -0.81
CA VAL A 308 -11.15 -25.19 -1.84
C VAL A 308 -11.63 -25.58 -3.24
N GLU A 309 -11.83 -26.88 -3.48
CA GLU A 309 -12.35 -27.42 -4.75
C GLU A 309 -13.79 -26.98 -5.00
N GLU A 310 -14.67 -27.06 -3.99
CA GLU A 310 -16.06 -26.62 -4.08
C GLU A 310 -16.17 -25.09 -4.29
N ALA A 311 -15.28 -24.31 -3.69
CA ALA A 311 -15.21 -22.87 -3.90
C ALA A 311 -14.58 -22.48 -5.24
N GLY A 312 -14.05 -23.45 -5.99
CA GLY A 312 -13.55 -23.26 -7.34
C GLY A 312 -12.28 -22.41 -7.43
N PHE A 313 -11.39 -22.47 -6.45
CA PHE A 313 -10.06 -21.85 -6.56
C PHE A 313 -9.13 -22.78 -7.34
N HIS A 314 -9.18 -22.70 -8.66
CA HIS A 314 -8.39 -23.55 -9.58
C HIS A 314 -6.98 -23.00 -9.82
N SER A 315 -6.68 -21.80 -9.34
CA SER A 315 -5.37 -21.17 -9.48
C SER A 315 -5.01 -20.36 -8.23
N THR A 316 -3.71 -20.08 -8.09
CA THR A 316 -3.18 -19.21 -7.02
C THR A 316 -3.08 -17.74 -7.45
N GLN A 317 -3.56 -17.41 -8.64
CA GLN A 317 -3.60 -16.02 -9.08
C GLN A 317 -4.51 -15.19 -8.19
N PHE A 318 -4.06 -14.00 -7.85
CA PHE A 318 -4.93 -13.06 -7.19
C PHE A 318 -5.84 -12.34 -8.20
N ALA A 319 -6.99 -11.93 -7.72
CA ALA A 319 -7.98 -11.22 -8.49
C ALA A 319 -8.29 -9.86 -7.89
N THR A 320 -8.62 -8.92 -8.76
CA THR A 320 -9.33 -7.70 -8.40
C THR A 320 -10.51 -7.48 -9.33
N ASP A 321 -11.62 -6.94 -8.81
CA ASP A 321 -12.74 -6.63 -9.67
C ASP A 321 -12.73 -5.18 -10.19
N THR A 322 -13.62 -4.89 -11.11
CA THR A 322 -13.70 -3.59 -11.79
C THR A 322 -14.59 -2.57 -11.07
N ARG A 323 -15.06 -2.85 -9.85
CA ARG A 323 -15.76 -1.88 -9.03
C ARG A 323 -14.88 -0.67 -8.72
N VAL A 324 -15.47 0.47 -8.51
CA VAL A 324 -14.74 1.64 -7.98
C VAL A 324 -14.29 1.38 -6.56
N LEU A 325 -15.18 0.80 -5.74
CA LEU A 325 -14.87 0.25 -4.41
C LEU A 325 -14.38 -1.20 -4.57
N ARG A 326 -13.30 -1.36 -5.30
CA ARG A 326 -12.72 -2.62 -5.76
C ARG A 326 -12.58 -3.67 -4.67
N HIS A 327 -13.07 -4.87 -4.94
CA HIS A 327 -12.65 -6.06 -4.19
C HIS A 327 -11.31 -6.58 -4.73
N TYR A 328 -10.48 -7.06 -3.81
CA TYR A 328 -9.27 -7.81 -4.10
C TYR A 328 -9.30 -9.09 -3.28
N TYR A 329 -9.02 -10.22 -3.90
CA TYR A 329 -9.13 -11.52 -3.25
C TYR A 329 -8.20 -12.56 -3.86
N ARG A 330 -7.88 -13.58 -3.10
CA ARG A 330 -7.08 -14.74 -3.53
C ARG A 330 -7.17 -15.90 -2.55
N LEU A 331 -6.79 -17.11 -3.03
CA LEU A 331 -6.42 -18.24 -2.19
C LEU A 331 -4.96 -18.06 -1.74
N MET A 332 -4.70 -18.23 -0.47
CA MET A 332 -3.36 -18.19 0.12
C MET A 332 -2.74 -19.59 0.25
N PRO A 333 -1.40 -19.71 0.41
CA PRO A 333 -0.72 -21.00 0.45
C PRO A 333 -1.20 -21.98 1.53
N ASP A 334 -1.78 -21.46 2.60
CA ASP A 334 -2.34 -22.24 3.72
C ASP A 334 -3.86 -22.52 3.57
N ASN A 335 -4.36 -22.48 2.34
CA ASN A 335 -5.76 -22.70 1.98
C ASN A 335 -6.76 -21.72 2.63
N ARG A 336 -6.36 -20.51 2.98
CA ARG A 336 -7.26 -19.47 3.43
C ARG A 336 -7.66 -18.57 2.26
N VAL A 337 -8.85 -18.05 2.30
CA VAL A 337 -9.30 -17.04 1.34
C VAL A 337 -9.20 -15.66 1.99
N GLN A 338 -8.48 -14.77 1.35
CA GLN A 338 -8.46 -13.35 1.67
C GLN A 338 -9.40 -12.60 0.74
N ILE A 339 -10.20 -11.68 1.31
CA ILE A 339 -10.91 -10.64 0.54
C ILE A 339 -10.79 -9.31 1.27
N GLY A 340 -10.69 -8.23 0.50
CA GLY A 340 -10.71 -6.88 1.05
C GLY A 340 -11.27 -5.87 0.08
N SER A 341 -11.68 -4.73 0.62
CA SER A 341 -12.23 -3.60 -0.13
C SER A 341 -12.06 -2.29 0.64
N ARG A 342 -12.42 -1.19 0.01
CA ARG A 342 -12.58 0.12 0.64
C ARG A 342 -13.96 0.21 1.24
N SER A 343 -14.06 0.41 2.55
CA SER A 343 -15.36 0.44 3.23
C SER A 343 -15.46 1.53 4.30
N ALA A 344 -14.61 1.52 5.31
CA ALA A 344 -14.58 2.55 6.33
C ALA A 344 -14.05 3.89 5.79
N ILE A 345 -14.44 4.99 6.43
CA ILE A 345 -14.09 6.36 6.01
C ILE A 345 -13.10 6.99 6.99
N THR A 346 -13.33 6.85 8.29
CA THR A 346 -12.48 7.42 9.36
C THR A 346 -11.88 6.32 10.22
N GLY A 347 -10.82 6.63 10.97
CA GLY A 347 -10.26 5.70 11.95
C GLY A 347 -11.29 5.26 12.99
N ARG A 348 -12.23 6.13 13.37
CA ARG A 348 -13.32 5.82 14.29
C ARG A 348 -14.31 4.81 13.72
N ASP A 349 -14.57 4.88 12.41
CA ASP A 349 -15.52 3.97 11.75
C ASP A 349 -14.89 2.57 11.58
N ALA A 350 -13.58 2.49 11.44
CA ALA A 350 -12.86 1.29 10.99
C ALA A 350 -13.13 0.01 11.83
N PRO A 351 -13.23 0.07 13.18
CA PRO A 351 -13.51 -1.11 13.99
C PRO A 351 -14.99 -1.53 14.02
N GLU A 352 -15.90 -0.80 13.36
CA GLU A 352 -17.32 -1.17 13.37
C GLU A 352 -17.56 -2.49 12.63
N LYS A 353 -18.19 -3.45 13.29
CA LYS A 353 -18.49 -4.79 12.77
C LYS A 353 -19.20 -4.80 11.40
N LYS A 354 -19.94 -3.74 11.07
CA LYS A 354 -20.62 -3.64 9.77
C LYS A 354 -19.65 -3.75 8.58
N TYR A 355 -18.41 -3.28 8.71
CA TYR A 355 -17.43 -3.33 7.61
C TYR A 355 -16.86 -4.74 7.40
N GLU A 356 -16.71 -5.50 8.45
CA GLU A 356 -16.41 -6.93 8.38
C GLU A 356 -17.58 -7.69 7.75
N GLN A 357 -18.80 -7.43 8.22
CA GLN A 357 -20.02 -8.06 7.70
C GLN A 357 -20.25 -7.77 6.21
N LEU A 358 -19.92 -6.56 5.74
CA LEU A 358 -19.97 -6.23 4.32
C LEU A 358 -19.02 -7.13 3.52
N LEU A 359 -17.78 -7.32 3.99
CA LEU A 359 -16.82 -8.19 3.30
C LEU A 359 -17.22 -9.66 3.34
N ILE A 360 -17.80 -10.13 4.43
CA ILE A 360 -18.37 -11.49 4.54
C ILE A 360 -19.53 -11.67 3.54
N HIS A 361 -20.41 -10.68 3.46
CA HIS A 361 -21.50 -10.69 2.48
C HIS A 361 -20.97 -10.75 1.03
N ASP A 362 -19.97 -9.95 0.71
CA ASP A 362 -19.36 -9.91 -0.62
C ASP A 362 -18.60 -11.21 -0.93
N LEU A 363 -17.94 -11.81 0.06
CA LEU A 363 -17.32 -13.14 -0.05
C LEU A 363 -18.38 -14.20 -0.43
N HIS A 364 -19.51 -14.20 0.25
CA HIS A 364 -20.59 -15.15 0.00
C HIS A 364 -21.31 -14.93 -1.34
N ARG A 365 -21.35 -13.70 -1.86
CA ARG A 365 -21.88 -13.44 -3.21
C ARG A 365 -20.96 -14.00 -4.29
N LYS A 366 -19.65 -13.83 -4.09
CA LYS A 366 -18.64 -14.33 -5.02
C LYS A 366 -18.49 -15.85 -4.95
N PHE A 367 -18.48 -16.39 -3.73
CA PHE A 367 -18.25 -17.81 -3.44
C PHE A 367 -19.34 -18.36 -2.51
N PRO A 368 -20.51 -18.73 -3.05
CA PRO A 368 -21.64 -19.19 -2.23
C PRO A 368 -21.37 -20.42 -1.37
N SER A 369 -20.46 -21.28 -1.80
CA SER A 369 -20.01 -22.47 -1.04
C SER A 369 -19.28 -22.11 0.25
N LEU A 370 -18.73 -20.91 0.37
CA LEU A 370 -18.07 -20.42 1.58
C LEU A 370 -19.05 -19.81 2.61
N LYS A 371 -20.37 -19.93 2.38
CA LYS A 371 -21.36 -19.44 3.32
C LYS A 371 -21.26 -20.15 4.66
N GLY A 372 -21.02 -19.38 5.73
CA GLY A 372 -20.85 -19.91 7.09
C GLY A 372 -19.42 -20.30 7.47
N VAL A 373 -18.45 -20.08 6.58
CA VAL A 373 -17.04 -20.26 6.91
C VAL A 373 -16.60 -19.19 7.92
N GLU A 374 -15.91 -19.60 8.98
CA GLU A 374 -15.41 -18.71 10.02
C GLU A 374 -14.32 -17.77 9.50
N ILE A 375 -14.31 -16.56 10.03
CA ILE A 375 -13.30 -15.53 9.73
C ILE A 375 -12.33 -15.47 10.91
N ASP A 376 -11.08 -15.83 10.67
CA ASP A 376 -10.03 -15.82 11.69
C ASP A 376 -9.39 -14.45 11.88
N TYR A 377 -9.34 -13.64 10.81
CA TYR A 377 -8.68 -12.34 10.83
C TYR A 377 -9.54 -11.28 10.16
N SER A 378 -9.60 -10.11 10.80
CA SER A 378 -10.24 -8.91 10.27
C SER A 378 -9.42 -7.70 10.67
N TRP A 379 -9.05 -6.84 9.70
CA TRP A 379 -8.22 -5.66 9.97
C TRP A 379 -8.44 -4.56 8.94
N TRP A 380 -7.83 -3.42 9.20
CA TRP A 380 -7.81 -2.27 8.29
C TRP A 380 -6.44 -1.58 8.26
N GLY A 381 -6.23 -0.79 7.20
CA GLY A 381 -5.03 0.01 7.03
C GLY A 381 -5.27 1.24 6.17
N TRP A 382 -4.48 2.28 6.39
CA TRP A 382 -4.50 3.47 5.59
C TRP A 382 -3.68 3.29 4.30
N VAL A 383 -4.30 3.62 3.18
CA VAL A 383 -3.70 3.65 1.84
C VAL A 383 -3.50 5.10 1.44
N ASP A 384 -2.33 5.45 0.95
CA ASP A 384 -2.02 6.79 0.47
C ASP A 384 -2.51 6.99 -0.96
N VAL A 385 -3.44 7.90 -1.13
CA VAL A 385 -3.94 8.27 -2.45
C VAL A 385 -3.60 9.74 -2.71
N SER A 386 -2.89 9.99 -3.80
CA SER A 386 -2.74 11.35 -4.32
C SER A 386 -4.02 11.81 -5.01
N HIS A 387 -4.27 13.12 -5.07
CA HIS A 387 -5.49 13.64 -5.67
C HIS A 387 -5.61 13.40 -7.19
N ASP A 388 -4.52 13.09 -7.85
CA ASP A 388 -4.49 12.72 -9.27
C ASP A 388 -4.24 11.22 -9.50
N MET A 389 -4.29 10.42 -8.43
CA MET A 389 -4.19 8.96 -8.44
C MET A 389 -2.85 8.40 -8.93
N MET A 390 -1.79 9.21 -8.93
CA MET A 390 -0.44 8.81 -9.34
C MET A 390 0.57 9.07 -8.22
N PRO A 391 1.56 8.19 -8.01
CA PRO A 391 2.61 8.41 -7.03
C PRO A 391 3.51 9.59 -7.41
N ARG A 392 4.26 10.07 -6.43
CA ARG A 392 5.34 11.04 -6.65
C ARG A 392 6.57 10.60 -5.88
N ILE A 393 7.68 10.55 -6.60
CA ILE A 393 9.02 10.40 -6.04
C ILE A 393 9.81 11.63 -6.50
N TYR A 394 9.97 12.63 -5.63
CA TYR A 394 10.43 13.93 -6.06
C TYR A 394 11.11 14.74 -4.96
N GLN A 395 11.86 15.77 -5.37
CA GLN A 395 12.42 16.79 -4.52
C GLN A 395 11.59 18.08 -4.67
N PRO A 396 10.84 18.53 -3.63
CA PRO A 396 9.91 19.65 -3.76
C PRO A 396 10.59 21.02 -3.91
N ASP A 397 11.79 21.15 -3.35
CA ASP A 397 12.60 22.35 -3.38
C ASP A 397 14.07 21.97 -3.64
N PRO A 398 14.62 22.31 -4.83
CA PRO A 398 16.01 21.99 -5.17
C PRO A 398 17.06 22.62 -4.24
N SER A 399 16.70 23.66 -3.48
CA SER A 399 17.59 24.27 -2.48
C SER A 399 17.67 23.48 -1.18
N GLN A 400 16.81 22.47 -1.00
CA GLN A 400 16.73 21.65 0.21
C GLN A 400 16.87 20.17 -0.13
N THR A 401 17.62 19.47 0.71
CA THR A 401 17.87 18.03 0.58
C THR A 401 16.72 17.21 1.19
N ILE A 402 15.48 17.50 0.77
CA ILE A 402 14.24 16.82 1.21
C ILE A 402 13.62 16.11 0.01
N TYR A 403 13.31 14.83 0.17
CA TYR A 403 12.79 13.97 -0.88
C TYR A 403 11.57 13.20 -0.40
N TYR A 404 10.60 12.97 -1.26
CA TYR A 404 9.36 12.26 -0.94
C TYR A 404 9.09 11.11 -1.88
N SER A 405 8.49 10.05 -1.34
CA SER A 405 7.99 8.93 -2.12
C SER A 405 6.64 8.49 -1.55
N LEU A 406 5.54 8.98 -2.14
CA LEU A 406 4.18 8.91 -1.61
C LEU A 406 3.14 8.83 -2.73
N GLY A 407 1.89 8.43 -2.38
CA GLY A 407 0.71 8.56 -3.23
C GLY A 407 0.42 7.38 -4.15
N TYR A 408 0.73 6.16 -3.74
CA TYR A 408 0.62 4.94 -4.57
C TYR A 408 -0.79 4.54 -4.98
N GLY A 409 -1.83 5.06 -4.33
CA GLY A 409 -3.21 4.80 -4.71
C GLY A 409 -3.71 3.37 -4.48
N GLY A 410 -2.96 2.55 -3.73
CA GLY A 410 -3.25 1.14 -3.47
C GLY A 410 -2.46 0.15 -4.33
N ASN A 411 -1.65 0.60 -5.29
CA ASN A 411 -0.77 -0.23 -6.12
C ASN A 411 0.70 -0.09 -5.65
N GLY A 412 0.92 -0.17 -4.34
CA GLY A 412 2.23 0.05 -3.73
C GLY A 412 3.04 -1.20 -3.43
N VAL A 413 2.47 -2.42 -3.46
CA VAL A 413 3.20 -3.62 -3.03
C VAL A 413 4.45 -3.85 -3.90
N MET A 414 4.30 -3.90 -5.20
CA MET A 414 5.41 -4.00 -6.15
C MET A 414 6.14 -2.66 -6.28
N TYR A 415 5.37 -1.59 -6.56
CA TYR A 415 5.96 -0.33 -6.97
C TYR A 415 6.77 0.37 -5.86
N SER A 416 6.54 0.05 -4.58
CA SER A 416 7.34 0.57 -3.48
C SER A 416 8.81 0.14 -3.54
N ALA A 417 9.13 -1.01 -4.12
CA ALA A 417 10.52 -1.45 -4.35
C ALA A 417 11.22 -0.52 -5.36
N GLN A 418 10.58 -0.28 -6.50
CA GLN A 418 11.07 0.64 -7.52
C GLN A 418 11.12 2.09 -7.00
N ALA A 419 10.09 2.52 -6.31
CA ALA A 419 10.03 3.85 -5.73
C ALA A 419 11.12 4.08 -4.66
N GLY A 420 11.46 3.07 -3.88
CA GLY A 420 12.60 3.10 -2.97
C GLY A 420 13.93 3.25 -3.72
N LYS A 421 14.10 2.51 -4.83
CA LYS A 421 15.26 2.68 -5.71
C LYS A 421 15.35 4.09 -6.27
N ARG A 422 14.25 4.63 -6.80
CA ARG A 422 14.20 6.01 -7.33
C ARG A 422 14.44 7.06 -6.25
N LEU A 423 13.91 6.84 -5.04
CA LEU A 423 14.18 7.71 -3.88
C LEU A 423 15.66 7.70 -3.51
N ALA A 424 16.30 6.51 -3.50
CA ALA A 424 17.73 6.38 -3.26
C ALA A 424 18.57 7.12 -4.33
N GLN A 425 18.21 7.01 -5.60
CA GLN A 425 18.86 7.75 -6.70
C GLN A 425 18.74 9.28 -6.52
N LEU A 426 17.56 9.78 -6.15
CA LEU A 426 17.35 11.20 -5.87
C LEU A 426 18.23 11.67 -4.70
N ILE A 427 18.24 10.95 -3.59
CA ILE A 427 19.03 11.28 -2.40
C ILE A 427 20.53 11.26 -2.72
N ALA A 428 20.97 10.32 -3.54
CA ALA A 428 22.38 10.21 -3.97
C ALA A 428 22.79 11.23 -5.05
N GLY A 429 21.90 12.16 -5.44
CA GLY A 429 22.19 13.16 -6.48
C GLY A 429 22.20 12.61 -7.91
N LYS A 430 21.62 11.41 -8.13
CA LYS A 430 21.51 10.75 -9.46
C LYS A 430 20.13 10.93 -10.09
N GLY A 431 19.34 11.90 -9.63
CA GLY A 431 17.98 12.15 -10.13
C GLY A 431 17.87 12.74 -11.53
N GLY A 432 18.96 13.19 -12.14
CA GLY A 432 18.95 13.83 -13.48
C GLY A 432 18.43 12.94 -14.62
N GLU A 433 18.49 11.62 -14.45
CA GLU A 433 18.01 10.62 -15.41
C GLU A 433 16.50 10.34 -15.27
N LEU A 434 15.85 10.84 -14.21
CA LEU A 434 14.45 10.58 -13.93
C LEU A 434 13.54 11.60 -14.63
N ASP A 435 13.16 11.28 -15.88
CA ASP A 435 12.43 12.17 -16.78
C ASP A 435 10.94 11.83 -16.95
N LEU A 436 10.26 11.49 -15.85
CA LEU A 436 8.83 11.24 -15.87
C LEU A 436 8.05 12.25 -14.99
N PRO A 437 6.77 12.52 -15.32
CA PRO A 437 5.95 13.46 -14.54
C PRO A 437 5.89 13.11 -13.03
N ILE A 438 5.96 11.83 -12.68
CA ILE A 438 5.95 11.35 -11.30
C ILE A 438 7.23 11.69 -10.52
N PHE A 439 8.31 12.06 -11.20
CA PHE A 439 9.59 12.47 -10.59
C PHE A 439 9.80 13.99 -10.61
N LYS A 440 9.05 14.71 -11.44
CA LYS A 440 9.26 16.14 -11.71
C LYS A 440 8.18 17.06 -11.17
N SER A 441 7.08 16.52 -10.65
CA SER A 441 5.98 17.33 -10.15
C SER A 441 5.64 17.03 -8.70
N ARG A 442 5.20 18.05 -7.99
CA ARG A 442 4.69 17.91 -6.62
C ARG A 442 3.40 17.08 -6.61
N LEU A 443 3.10 16.46 -5.48
CA LEU A 443 1.77 15.94 -5.21
C LEU A 443 0.75 17.09 -5.38
N PRO A 444 -0.29 16.90 -6.20
CA PRO A 444 -1.27 17.96 -6.44
C PRO A 444 -2.14 18.21 -5.22
N PHE A 445 -2.73 19.40 -5.16
CA PHE A 445 -3.83 19.69 -4.26
C PHE A 445 -5.16 19.15 -4.80
N PRO A 446 -6.18 19.01 -3.94
CA PRO A 446 -7.48 18.47 -4.35
C PRO A 446 -8.23 19.28 -5.38
N ASN A 447 -7.85 20.54 -5.63
CA ASN A 447 -8.49 21.41 -6.62
C ASN A 447 -7.55 22.52 -7.13
N ILE A 448 -7.78 22.98 -8.35
CA ILE A 448 -6.94 23.89 -9.15
C ILE A 448 -6.91 25.35 -8.62
N ARG A 449 -7.84 25.79 -7.82
CA ARG A 449 -7.86 27.10 -7.12
C ARG A 449 -7.30 27.08 -5.68
N GLU A 450 -6.80 26.15 -5.35
CA GLU A 450 -5.81 25.29 -4.77
C GLU A 450 -5.53 25.45 -3.28
N LYS A 451 -4.97 26.49 -2.80
CA LYS A 451 -4.49 26.51 -1.40
C LYS A 451 -5.57 26.94 -0.42
N VAL A 452 -6.30 27.96 -0.74
CA VAL A 452 -7.33 28.56 0.14
C VAL A 452 -8.54 27.64 0.26
N VAL A 453 -8.98 27.05 -0.88
CA VAL A 453 -10.12 26.13 -0.92
C VAL A 453 -9.77 24.80 -0.21
N SER A 454 -8.56 24.29 -0.36
CA SER A 454 -8.18 23.01 0.27
C SER A 454 -8.06 23.13 1.79
N GLU A 455 -7.61 24.25 2.32
CA GLU A 455 -7.54 24.48 3.77
C GLU A 455 -8.93 24.72 4.37
N ALA A 456 -9.79 25.48 3.70
CA ALA A 456 -11.16 25.73 4.14
C ALA A 456 -12.05 24.48 4.09
N PHE A 457 -11.85 23.61 3.08
CA PHE A 457 -12.64 22.39 2.91
C PHE A 457 -12.02 21.13 3.53
N ALA A 458 -10.79 21.22 4.08
CA ALA A 458 -10.14 20.06 4.71
C ALA A 458 -11.02 19.36 5.77
N PRO A 459 -11.75 20.06 6.66
CA PRO A 459 -12.64 19.43 7.63
C PRO A 459 -13.81 18.66 6.99
N PHE A 460 -14.22 19.06 5.78
CA PHE A 460 -15.37 18.47 5.07
C PHE A 460 -15.00 17.28 4.16
N ARG A 461 -13.71 16.96 4.01
CA ARG A 461 -13.25 15.86 3.12
C ARG A 461 -13.89 14.53 3.46
N ARG A 462 -14.00 14.19 4.74
CA ARG A 462 -14.63 12.93 5.17
C ARG A 462 -16.13 12.90 4.89
N ILE A 463 -16.80 14.05 4.99
CA ILE A 463 -18.22 14.17 4.61
C ILE A 463 -18.38 13.96 3.09
N GLY A 464 -17.57 14.65 2.30
CA GLY A 464 -17.55 14.46 0.83
C GLY A 464 -17.25 13.01 0.43
N GLN A 465 -16.28 12.38 1.11
CA GLN A 465 -15.94 10.97 0.89
C GLN A 465 -17.12 10.03 1.21
N ARG A 466 -17.93 10.28 2.26
CA ARG A 466 -19.13 9.48 2.57
C ARG A 466 -20.16 9.54 1.45
N PHE A 467 -20.42 10.74 0.90
CA PHE A 467 -21.34 10.88 -0.24
C PHE A 467 -20.78 10.20 -1.49
N LEU A 468 -19.49 10.37 -1.76
CA LEU A 468 -18.81 9.77 -2.91
C LEU A 468 -18.84 8.23 -2.84
N TYR A 469 -18.64 7.64 -1.66
CA TYR A 469 -18.68 6.19 -1.48
C TYR A 469 -20.09 5.63 -1.66
N ARG A 470 -21.14 6.34 -1.20
CA ARG A 470 -22.54 5.98 -1.49
C ARG A 470 -22.85 6.01 -2.98
N TRP A 471 -22.35 7.05 -3.67
CA TRP A 471 -22.47 7.16 -5.13
C TRP A 471 -21.72 6.03 -5.85
N TYR A 472 -20.50 5.71 -5.42
CA TYR A 472 -19.73 4.63 -6.01
C TYR A 472 -20.40 3.28 -5.79
N HIS A 473 -20.89 3.01 -4.59
CA HIS A 473 -21.64 1.78 -4.30
C HIS A 473 -22.87 1.67 -5.19
N TYR A 474 -23.66 2.73 -5.30
CA TYR A 474 -24.81 2.76 -6.25
C TYR A 474 -24.34 2.49 -7.69
N LYS A 475 -23.30 3.15 -8.17
CA LYS A 475 -22.76 2.97 -9.53
C LYS A 475 -22.22 1.55 -9.76
N ASP A 476 -21.57 0.95 -8.78
CA ASP A 476 -21.00 -0.38 -8.88
C ASP A 476 -22.10 -1.46 -8.91
N GLU A 477 -23.19 -1.27 -8.17
CA GLU A 477 -24.29 -2.22 -8.08
C GLU A 477 -25.45 -1.95 -9.04
N ALA A 478 -25.53 -0.78 -9.68
CA ALA A 478 -26.52 -0.53 -10.73
C ALA A 478 -26.32 -1.47 -11.91
N ALA A 479 -27.42 -2.03 -12.42
CA ALA A 479 -27.42 -3.02 -13.49
C ALA A 479 -26.83 -2.50 -14.81
#